data_4c8a1beebe09ab497ee39f6e68060526
#
_entry.id   4c8a1beebe09ab497ee39f6e68060526
#
_cell.length_a   1.000
_cell.length_b   1.000
_cell.length_c   1.000
_cell.angle_alpha   90.00
_cell.angle_beta   90.00
_cell.angle_gamma   90.00
#
_symmetry.space_group_name_H-M   'P 1'
#
loop_
_entity.id
_entity.type
_entity.pdbx_description
1 polymer ?
#
loop_
_entity_poly.entity_id
_entity_poly.type
_entity_poly.pdbx_seq_one_letter_code
_entity_poly.pdbx_strand_id
1 'polypeptide(L)'
;MRMRLMLLGGGNALGQALIRLGAEEDIGFLAPKPPESGWDPASLTQLLDDTRPDALINLAYYFDWFQAEVVSEAQFAAQERAVERLAELCQHHQIRLLQPSSYRVFDGVRATAYSEKEEPLPLGVRGQALWRF
;
A
#
# COMPACT_ATOMS: atom_id res chain seq x y z
N MET A 1 2.40 -15.94 -20.61
CA MET A 1 1.47 -14.81 -20.45
C MET A 1 2.09 -13.82 -19.46
N ARG A 2 2.17 -12.56 -19.87
CA ARG A 2 2.78 -11.52 -19.05
C ARG A 2 1.89 -11.16 -17.85
N MET A 3 2.48 -11.17 -16.64
CA MET A 3 1.76 -10.73 -15.43
C MET A 3 1.55 -9.22 -15.46
N ARG A 4 0.35 -8.78 -15.14
CA ARG A 4 -0.03 -7.36 -15.10
C ARG A 4 -0.23 -6.94 -13.66
N LEU A 5 0.65 -6.07 -13.16
CA LEU A 5 0.60 -5.53 -11.81
C LEU A 5 0.18 -4.07 -11.82
N MET A 6 -0.85 -3.76 -11.05
CA MET A 6 -1.25 -2.39 -10.76
C MET A 6 -0.39 -1.85 -9.63
N LEU A 7 0.16 -0.66 -9.79
CA LEU A 7 0.97 0.01 -8.80
C LEU A 7 0.33 1.36 -8.45
N LEU A 8 -0.30 1.44 -7.30
CA LEU A 8 -0.79 2.72 -6.79
C LEU A 8 0.33 3.42 -6.04
N GLY A 9 0.54 4.71 -6.31
CA GLY A 9 1.61 5.47 -5.68
C GLY A 9 2.98 5.20 -6.29
N GLY A 10 3.06 4.90 -7.58
CA GLY A 10 4.31 4.53 -8.27
C GLY A 10 5.34 5.65 -8.43
N GLY A 11 5.05 6.87 -7.98
CA GLY A 11 5.95 8.01 -8.09
C GLY A 11 7.09 8.06 -7.07
N ASN A 12 7.06 7.23 -6.03
CA ASN A 12 8.11 7.20 -5.02
C ASN A 12 9.29 6.30 -5.45
N ALA A 13 10.38 6.33 -4.66
CA ALA A 13 11.60 5.59 -4.98
C ALA A 13 11.37 4.08 -5.09
N LEU A 14 10.57 3.51 -4.20
CA LEU A 14 10.24 2.08 -4.22
C LEU A 14 9.44 1.73 -5.48
N GLY A 15 8.43 2.53 -5.82
CA GLY A 15 7.62 2.34 -7.03
C GLY A 15 8.46 2.40 -8.29
N GLN A 16 9.37 3.36 -8.40
CA GLN A 16 10.28 3.48 -9.55
C GLN A 16 11.23 2.28 -9.67
N ALA A 17 11.74 1.79 -8.54
CA ALA A 17 12.59 0.59 -8.52
C ALA A 17 11.82 -0.65 -8.98
N LEU A 18 10.58 -0.83 -8.55
CA LEU A 18 9.73 -1.93 -8.97
C LEU A 18 9.44 -1.91 -10.47
N ILE A 19 9.16 -0.74 -11.03
CA ILE A 19 8.90 -0.58 -12.46
C ILE A 19 10.15 -0.99 -13.27
N ARG A 20 11.35 -0.57 -12.84
CA ARG A 20 12.60 -0.95 -13.51
C ARG A 20 12.84 -2.46 -13.45
N LEU A 21 12.65 -3.08 -12.29
CA LEU A 21 12.80 -4.52 -12.14
C LEU A 21 11.79 -5.30 -12.99
N GLY A 22 10.55 -4.82 -13.04
CA GLY A 22 9.50 -5.46 -13.82
C GLY A 22 9.83 -5.55 -15.31
N ALA A 23 10.51 -4.54 -15.86
CA ALA A 23 10.94 -4.56 -17.26
C ALA A 23 11.93 -5.69 -17.55
N GLU A 24 12.77 -6.06 -16.55
CA GLU A 24 13.73 -7.16 -16.67
C GLU A 24 13.08 -8.54 -16.49
N GLU A 25 12.00 -8.62 -15.72
CA GLU A 25 11.34 -9.87 -15.34
C GLU A 25 10.06 -10.17 -16.15
N ASP A 26 9.83 -9.48 -17.23
CA ASP A 26 8.62 -9.60 -18.06
C ASP A 26 7.31 -9.37 -17.28
N ILE A 27 7.32 -8.40 -16.39
CA ILE A 27 6.15 -7.96 -15.64
C ILE A 27 5.67 -6.62 -16.18
N GLY A 28 4.42 -6.54 -16.59
CA GLY A 28 3.77 -5.29 -17.00
C GLY A 28 3.24 -4.51 -15.82
N PHE A 29 3.82 -3.36 -15.50
CA PHE A 29 3.29 -2.47 -14.49
C PHE A 29 2.33 -1.45 -15.07
N LEU A 30 1.20 -1.25 -14.39
CA LEU A 30 0.25 -0.18 -14.61
C LEU A 30 0.35 0.79 -13.43
N ALA A 31 0.88 1.98 -13.65
CA ALA A 31 1.08 2.98 -12.60
C ALA A 31 0.26 4.25 -12.93
N PRO A 32 -1.07 4.23 -12.70
CA PRO A 32 -1.94 5.34 -13.04
C PRO A 32 -1.66 6.55 -12.15
N LYS A 33 -1.83 7.74 -12.72
CA LYS A 33 -1.78 8.98 -11.95
C LYS A 33 -3.06 9.12 -11.13
N PRO A 34 -2.98 9.52 -9.85
CA PRO A 34 -4.16 9.77 -9.06
C PRO A 34 -4.93 11.00 -9.59
N PRO A 35 -6.25 11.03 -9.39
CA PRO A 35 -7.01 12.27 -9.57
C PRO A 35 -6.52 13.35 -8.61
N GLU A 36 -6.80 14.64 -8.90
CA GLU A 36 -6.40 15.75 -8.02
C GLU A 36 -6.90 15.59 -6.58
N SER A 37 -8.09 15.03 -6.42
CA SER A 37 -8.68 14.73 -5.10
C SER A 37 -8.14 13.46 -4.45
N GLY A 38 -7.21 12.76 -5.10
CA GLY A 38 -6.75 11.43 -4.66
C GLY A 38 -7.71 10.32 -5.09
N TRP A 39 -7.36 9.08 -4.75
CA TRP A 39 -8.20 7.94 -5.06
C TRP A 39 -9.38 7.84 -4.10
N ASP A 40 -10.59 7.83 -4.63
CA ASP A 40 -11.81 7.56 -3.88
C ASP A 40 -12.41 6.19 -4.32
N PRO A 41 -13.44 5.68 -3.60
CA PRO A 41 -14.03 4.38 -3.96
C PRO A 41 -14.55 4.31 -5.39
N ALA A 42 -15.13 5.38 -5.92
CA ALA A 42 -15.69 5.39 -7.26
C ALA A 42 -14.59 5.33 -8.32
N SER A 43 -13.54 6.16 -8.20
CA SER A 43 -12.42 6.16 -9.13
C SER A 43 -11.61 4.87 -9.08
N LEU A 44 -11.43 4.27 -7.91
CA LEU A 44 -10.78 2.97 -7.75
C LEU A 44 -11.60 1.86 -8.41
N THR A 45 -12.91 1.83 -8.19
CA THR A 45 -13.79 0.84 -8.82
C THR A 45 -13.70 0.92 -10.34
N GLN A 46 -13.78 2.13 -10.89
CA GLN A 46 -13.67 2.33 -12.34
C GLN A 46 -12.32 1.88 -12.87
N LEU A 47 -11.23 2.22 -12.18
CA LEU A 47 -9.88 1.82 -12.56
C LEU A 47 -9.74 0.29 -12.61
N LEU A 48 -10.23 -0.40 -11.59
CA LEU A 48 -10.13 -1.86 -11.52
C LEU A 48 -11.03 -2.55 -12.55
N ASP A 49 -12.21 -2.01 -12.81
CA ASP A 49 -13.09 -2.52 -13.87
C ASP A 49 -12.46 -2.38 -15.25
N ASP A 50 -11.80 -1.26 -15.53
CA ASP A 50 -11.21 -0.97 -16.83
C ASP A 50 -9.93 -1.75 -17.07
N THR A 51 -9.11 -1.96 -16.04
CA THR A 51 -7.76 -2.52 -16.18
C THR A 51 -7.65 -3.99 -15.84
N ARG A 52 -8.41 -4.48 -14.88
CA ARG A 52 -8.43 -5.88 -14.39
C ARG A 52 -7.01 -6.46 -14.23
N PRO A 53 -6.19 -5.89 -13.33
CA PRO A 53 -4.85 -6.41 -13.10
C PRO A 53 -4.87 -7.76 -12.40
N ASP A 54 -3.78 -8.51 -12.51
CA ASP A 54 -3.61 -9.78 -11.79
C ASP A 54 -3.39 -9.57 -10.30
N ALA A 55 -2.65 -8.50 -9.97
CA ALA A 55 -2.40 -8.10 -8.60
C ALA A 55 -2.24 -6.58 -8.50
N LEU A 56 -2.38 -6.05 -7.30
CA LEU A 56 -2.24 -4.63 -7.00
C LEU A 56 -1.27 -4.45 -5.82
N ILE A 57 -0.26 -3.59 -6.01
CA ILE A 57 0.66 -3.19 -4.96
C ILE A 57 0.29 -1.77 -4.55
N ASN A 58 -0.07 -1.59 -3.29
CA ASN A 58 -0.55 -0.29 -2.79
C ASN A 58 0.55 0.48 -2.08
N LEU A 59 1.24 1.35 -2.80
CA LEU A 59 2.21 2.28 -2.23
C LEU A 59 1.61 3.67 -1.96
N ALA A 60 0.38 3.94 -2.40
CA ALA A 60 -0.29 5.22 -2.18
C ALA A 60 -0.58 5.50 -0.70
N TYR A 61 -0.78 4.44 0.07
CA TYR A 61 -1.06 4.51 1.51
C TYR A 61 0.08 3.92 2.34
N TYR A 62 1.28 3.92 1.77
CA TYR A 62 2.50 3.58 2.47
C TYR A 62 3.23 4.86 2.84
N PHE A 63 3.52 5.03 4.12
CA PHE A 63 4.12 6.25 4.64
C PHE A 63 5.61 6.30 4.35
N ASP A 64 6.08 7.40 3.81
CA ASP A 64 7.50 7.70 3.74
C ASP A 64 7.97 8.21 5.12
N TRP A 65 8.65 7.33 5.84
CA TRP A 65 9.13 7.62 7.19
C TRP A 65 10.27 8.63 7.24
N PHE A 66 10.88 8.88 6.10
CA PHE A 66 11.98 9.85 6.00
C PHE A 66 11.49 11.27 5.77
N GLN A 67 10.25 11.46 5.43
CA GLN A 67 9.65 12.78 5.32
C GLN A 67 9.26 13.29 6.71
N ALA A 68 9.65 14.53 6.99
CA ALA A 68 9.46 15.15 8.30
C ALA A 68 8.04 15.70 8.54
N GLU A 69 7.10 15.46 7.65
CA GLU A 69 5.75 15.99 7.79
C GLU A 69 5.00 15.32 8.95
N VAL A 70 4.38 16.16 9.77
CA VAL A 70 3.51 15.70 10.85
C VAL A 70 2.16 15.31 10.26
N VAL A 71 1.83 14.03 10.33
CA VAL A 71 0.55 13.52 9.87
C VAL A 71 -0.39 13.41 11.08
N SER A 72 -1.59 13.97 10.97
CA SER A 72 -2.58 13.92 12.03
C SER A 72 -3.25 12.56 12.16
N GLU A 73 -3.83 12.28 13.33
CA GLU A 73 -4.64 11.06 13.53
C GLU A 73 -5.82 10.96 12.56
N ALA A 74 -6.44 12.11 12.23
CA ALA A 74 -7.53 12.15 11.26
C ALA A 74 -7.08 11.72 9.87
N GLN A 75 -5.87 12.12 9.44
CA GLN A 75 -5.29 11.69 8.17
C GLN A 75 -5.00 10.18 8.17
N PHE A 76 -4.47 9.65 9.26
CA PHE A 76 -4.26 8.20 9.39
C PHE A 76 -5.58 7.43 9.36
N ALA A 77 -6.61 7.90 10.04
CA ALA A 77 -7.93 7.28 10.03
C ALA A 77 -8.54 7.27 8.63
N ALA A 78 -8.37 8.36 7.87
CA ALA A 78 -8.82 8.42 6.48
C ALA A 78 -8.08 7.42 5.60
N GLN A 79 -6.76 7.27 5.78
CA GLN A 79 -5.96 6.27 5.05
C GLN A 79 -6.34 4.84 5.44
N GLU A 80 -6.61 4.58 6.70
CA GLU A 80 -7.09 3.28 7.18
C GLU A 80 -8.38 2.88 6.46
N ARG A 81 -9.35 3.79 6.38
CA ARG A 81 -10.60 3.54 5.65
C ARG A 81 -10.38 3.31 4.16
N ALA A 82 -9.46 4.05 3.56
CA ALA A 82 -9.12 3.90 2.14
C ALA A 82 -8.49 2.52 1.86
N VAL A 83 -7.59 2.07 2.73
CA VAL A 83 -6.98 0.73 2.61
C VAL A 83 -8.02 -0.37 2.79
N GLU A 84 -8.90 -0.24 3.77
CA GLU A 84 -10.00 -1.18 3.99
C GLU A 84 -10.90 -1.28 2.76
N ARG A 85 -11.29 -0.14 2.19
CA ARG A 85 -12.11 -0.11 0.99
C ARG A 85 -11.40 -0.72 -0.21
N LEU A 86 -10.12 -0.45 -0.36
CA LEU A 86 -9.32 -1.04 -1.42
C LEU A 86 -9.26 -2.57 -1.28
N ALA A 87 -9.10 -3.07 -0.07
CA ALA A 87 -9.09 -4.52 0.20
C ALA A 87 -10.43 -5.15 -0.18
N GLU A 88 -11.55 -4.52 0.15
CA GLU A 88 -12.88 -4.99 -0.25
C GLU A 88 -13.05 -5.02 -1.77
N LEU A 89 -12.61 -3.97 -2.47
CA LEU A 89 -12.68 -3.89 -3.92
C LEU A 89 -11.80 -4.96 -4.59
N CYS A 90 -10.59 -5.16 -4.10
CA CYS A 90 -9.70 -6.21 -4.61
C CYS A 90 -10.29 -7.60 -4.40
N GLN A 91 -10.91 -7.85 -3.25
CA GLN A 91 -11.59 -9.12 -2.99
C GLN A 91 -12.75 -9.34 -3.95
N HIS A 92 -13.57 -8.31 -4.16
CA HIS A 92 -14.71 -8.36 -5.08
C HIS A 92 -14.29 -8.66 -6.53
N HIS A 93 -13.20 -8.05 -6.98
CA HIS A 93 -12.65 -8.24 -8.34
C HIS A 93 -11.69 -9.42 -8.46
N GLN A 94 -11.46 -10.16 -7.39
CA GLN A 94 -10.52 -11.30 -7.34
C GLN A 94 -9.08 -10.88 -7.70
N ILE A 95 -8.68 -9.70 -7.25
CA ILE A 95 -7.34 -9.14 -7.43
C ILE A 95 -6.53 -9.37 -6.15
N ARG A 96 -5.33 -9.91 -6.28
CA ARG A 96 -4.42 -10.06 -5.13
C ARG A 96 -3.87 -8.70 -4.72
N LEU A 97 -4.04 -8.37 -3.44
CA LEU A 97 -3.54 -7.10 -2.89
C LEU A 97 -2.27 -7.33 -2.08
N LEU A 98 -1.24 -6.52 -2.36
CA LEU A 98 -0.03 -6.44 -1.55
C LEU A 98 -0.01 -5.08 -0.87
N GLN A 99 -0.17 -5.10 0.46
CA GLN A 99 -0.16 -3.91 1.29
C GLN A 99 1.12 -3.88 2.12
N PRO A 100 2.04 -2.92 1.88
CA PRO A 100 3.25 -2.81 2.68
C PRO A 100 2.96 -2.45 4.13
N SER A 101 3.80 -2.92 5.02
CA SER A 101 3.80 -2.56 6.43
C SER A 101 5.23 -2.19 6.84
N SER A 102 5.49 -2.06 8.14
CA SER A 102 6.77 -1.63 8.65
C SER A 102 7.06 -2.29 10.01
N TYR A 103 8.34 -2.36 10.38
CA TYR A 103 8.78 -2.79 11.71
C TYR A 103 8.19 -1.92 12.85
N ARG A 104 7.65 -0.75 12.54
CA ARG A 104 7.02 0.14 13.51
C ARG A 104 5.74 -0.41 14.13
N VAL A 105 5.23 -1.53 13.63
CA VAL A 105 4.14 -2.27 14.29
C VAL A 105 4.60 -2.95 15.59
N PHE A 106 5.90 -3.08 15.81
CA PHE A 106 6.49 -3.63 17.03
C PHE A 106 6.96 -2.51 17.97
N ASP A 107 7.05 -2.81 19.26
CA ASP A 107 7.47 -1.85 20.28
C ASP A 107 8.98 -1.58 20.28
N GLY A 108 9.79 -2.47 19.72
CA GLY A 108 11.23 -2.29 19.60
C GLY A 108 12.02 -2.54 20.89
N VAL A 109 11.39 -3.07 21.95
CA VAL A 109 12.03 -3.23 23.26
C VAL A 109 12.68 -4.59 23.46
N ARG A 110 12.49 -5.54 22.54
CA ARG A 110 13.11 -6.87 22.62
C ARG A 110 14.57 -6.81 22.19
N ALA A 111 15.42 -7.56 22.92
CA ALA A 111 16.81 -7.76 22.55
C ALA A 111 17.01 -8.78 21.42
N THR A 112 16.00 -9.62 21.16
CA THR A 112 16.02 -10.64 20.10
C THR A 112 15.16 -10.20 18.92
N ALA A 113 15.39 -10.78 17.74
CA ALA A 113 14.63 -10.48 16.55
C ALA A 113 13.14 -10.82 16.71
N TYR A 114 12.28 -10.00 16.12
CA TYR A 114 10.85 -10.29 16.01
C TYR A 114 10.60 -11.21 14.84
N SER A 115 9.55 -12.03 14.93
CA SER A 115 9.07 -12.86 13.83
C SER A 115 7.70 -12.37 13.35
N GLU A 116 7.31 -12.81 12.18
CA GLU A 116 5.97 -12.52 11.62
C GLU A 116 4.82 -13.07 12.46
N LYS A 117 5.10 -14.01 13.35
CA LYS A 117 4.11 -14.62 14.27
C LYS A 117 3.93 -13.84 15.56
N GLU A 118 4.78 -12.84 15.82
CA GLU A 118 4.70 -12.02 17.03
C GLU A 118 3.49 -11.09 16.94
N GLU A 119 2.82 -10.88 18.07
CA GLU A 119 1.74 -9.93 18.15
C GLU A 119 2.26 -8.50 18.04
N PRO A 120 1.71 -7.67 17.14
CA PRO A 120 2.13 -6.27 17.04
C PRO A 120 1.78 -5.46 18.29
N LEU A 121 2.74 -4.67 18.75
CA LEU A 121 2.59 -3.75 19.88
C LEU A 121 3.16 -2.39 19.49
N PRO A 122 2.48 -1.63 18.59
CA PRO A 122 3.00 -0.37 18.11
C PRO A 122 2.93 0.74 19.16
N LEU A 123 4.02 1.50 19.31
CA LEU A 123 4.11 2.61 20.27
C LEU A 123 3.67 3.95 19.70
N GLY A 124 3.89 4.19 18.42
CA GLY A 124 3.59 5.47 17.77
C GLY A 124 2.28 5.44 16.99
N VAL A 125 1.74 6.62 16.69
CA VAL A 125 0.53 6.76 15.87
C VAL A 125 0.71 6.10 14.50
N ARG A 126 1.88 6.27 13.88
CA ARG A 126 2.19 5.66 12.57
C ARG A 126 2.22 4.14 12.64
N GLY A 127 2.83 3.58 13.67
CA GLY A 127 2.86 2.13 13.89
C GLY A 127 1.47 1.56 14.13
N GLN A 128 0.64 2.25 14.91
CA GLN A 128 -0.75 1.88 15.16
C GLN A 128 -1.56 1.89 13.87
N ALA A 129 -1.41 2.92 13.03
CA ALA A 129 -2.08 3.00 11.73
C ALA A 129 -1.66 1.87 10.81
N LEU A 130 -0.36 1.58 10.71
CA LEU A 130 0.16 0.49 9.86
C LEU A 130 -0.35 -0.89 10.30
N TRP A 131 -0.52 -1.10 11.59
CA TRP A 131 -1.06 -2.36 12.09
C TRP A 131 -2.52 -2.56 11.68
N ARG A 132 -3.28 -1.48 11.58
CA ARG A 132 -4.69 -1.53 11.18
C ARG A 132 -4.90 -1.66 9.66
N PHE A 133 -3.88 -1.41 8.88
CA PHE A 133 -3.93 -1.47 7.40
C PHE A 133 -4.10 -2.89 6.84
#